data_d950b87a4b45b0149849541071813690
#
_entry.id   d950b87a4b45b0149849541071813690
#
_cell.length_a   1.000
_cell.length_b   1.000
_cell.length_c   1.000
_cell.angle_alpha   90.00
_cell.angle_beta   90.00
_cell.angle_gamma   90.00
#
_symmetry.space_group_name_H-M   'P 1'
#
loop_
_entity.id
_entity.type
_entity.pdbx_description
1 polymer ?
#
loop_
_entity_poly.entity_id
_entity_poly.type
_entity_poly.pdbx_seq_one_letter_code
_entity_poly.pdbx_strand_id
1 'polypeptide(L)'
;MVNVFFFLISFFTTTGMLNANFYVKVFAFEFILAFITILYAFKKRNRHCTQNVTYISLADLFITLILCAYLYHGIGTHNILDTFWPLAYFLFYYFLRLNGTTDPSGQWTHIAPWVISAHLLLCVFQYFSWIPNHNSLFTIGSTFGNPDMLSTYLASLLPCCYLTPKKKTYRLGLLALTLLLFVLLQARTALIASILTIVFYAAAQFKLPLKTLLACSLFLGILIVLLALWHPESLLGRFYIWMVCCHMLAKNPFGWGTCAFERYYPEEQSLFTMTHPELASTLNYDIVHSPFNEFLNVGVGLGLLPLCLYIAFTVYVLIKAHRIHSKLFYPLLTFQILSCSYFPFRIIPVAAIYILFCGMVLNQTEKKAMGIKIPIGISKGVTVCFSLVLWLGASISTYSYLCWEKGLASGKQGTEIAASRKHFEKAYPWLNGNGRFLVSYAEWNHQNENKEKAYGLMHQGERYFCDISFLHNLAMVYEDEGKLNEANRVLELGIHMSPKNIKMRFAQVLFYQRIGKTEKAYQDALVLLEDIKRTEKTPNPQIQQITYELEKLSLIHI
;
A
#
# COMPACT_ATOMS: atom_id res chain seq x y z
N MET A 1 -17.94 -2.98 22.28
CA MET A 1 -16.58 -3.41 22.65
C MET A 1 -15.75 -3.85 21.43
N VAL A 2 -16.26 -4.75 20.57
CA VAL A 2 -15.55 -5.25 19.37
C VAL A 2 -15.07 -4.12 18.44
N ASN A 3 -15.90 -3.10 18.20
CA ASN A 3 -15.58 -1.99 17.30
C ASN A 3 -14.36 -1.16 17.76
N VAL A 4 -14.08 -1.09 19.06
CA VAL A 4 -12.97 -0.30 19.62
C VAL A 4 -11.61 -0.86 19.19
N PHE A 5 -11.49 -2.18 19.12
CA PHE A 5 -10.22 -2.83 18.78
C PHE A 5 -9.71 -2.46 17.39
N PHE A 6 -10.61 -2.26 16.41
CA PHE A 6 -10.19 -1.88 15.05
C PHE A 6 -9.64 -0.46 14.98
N PHE A 7 -10.09 0.44 15.85
CA PHE A 7 -9.50 1.79 15.96
C PHE A 7 -8.14 1.76 16.64
N LEU A 8 -7.92 0.81 17.57
CA LEU A 8 -6.64 0.70 18.30
C LEU A 8 -5.51 0.11 17.46
N ILE A 9 -5.81 -0.56 16.33
CA ILE A 9 -4.78 -1.11 15.42
C ILE A 9 -3.80 -0.03 14.97
N SER A 10 -4.27 1.23 14.84
CA SER A 10 -3.43 2.36 14.44
C SER A 10 -2.27 2.62 15.40
N PHE A 11 -2.38 2.25 16.67
CA PHE A 11 -1.34 2.47 17.70
C PHE A 11 -0.27 1.39 17.76
N PHE A 12 -0.47 0.23 17.09
CA PHE A 12 0.53 -0.81 17.06
C PHE A 12 1.73 -0.40 16.21
N THR A 13 2.90 -0.34 16.83
CA THR A 13 4.18 -0.05 16.19
C THR A 13 5.31 -0.65 17.00
N THR A 14 6.46 -0.86 16.38
CA THR A 14 7.70 -1.30 17.04
C THR A 14 8.90 -0.68 16.37
N THR A 15 10.02 -0.64 17.06
CA THR A 15 11.31 -0.18 16.53
C THR A 15 12.18 -1.38 16.16
N GLY A 16 13.02 -1.24 15.13
CA GLY A 16 14.04 -2.22 14.80
C GLY A 16 13.62 -3.39 13.92
N MET A 17 12.41 -3.36 13.36
CA MET A 17 11.96 -4.34 12.36
C MET A 17 11.85 -3.71 10.97
N LEU A 18 12.15 -4.48 9.92
CA LEU A 18 11.94 -4.07 8.52
C LEU A 18 10.45 -3.78 8.28
N ASN A 19 10.14 -2.60 7.73
CA ASN A 19 8.75 -2.18 7.51
C ASN A 19 7.84 -2.35 8.74
N ALA A 20 8.38 -2.15 9.95
CA ALA A 20 7.67 -2.34 11.21
C ALA A 20 6.30 -1.65 11.25
N ASN A 21 6.22 -0.44 10.67
CA ASN A 21 4.97 0.33 10.64
C ASN A 21 3.86 -0.34 9.82
N PHE A 22 4.20 -1.21 8.87
CA PHE A 22 3.24 -1.96 8.07
C PHE A 22 2.96 -3.34 8.68
N TYR A 23 3.95 -4.21 8.77
CA TYR A 23 3.75 -5.62 9.18
C TYR A 23 3.22 -5.77 10.60
N VAL A 24 3.64 -4.93 11.54
CA VAL A 24 3.09 -4.97 12.92
C VAL A 24 1.59 -4.70 12.94
N LYS A 25 1.11 -3.77 12.11
CA LYS A 25 -0.33 -3.50 11.99
C LYS A 25 -1.08 -4.63 11.28
N VAL A 26 -0.44 -5.28 10.29
CA VAL A 26 -0.99 -6.49 9.65
C VAL A 26 -1.19 -7.58 10.69
N PHE A 27 -0.14 -7.95 11.41
CA PHE A 27 -0.21 -9.02 12.43
C PHE A 27 -1.20 -8.67 13.54
N ALA A 28 -1.19 -7.42 14.02
CA ALA A 28 -2.16 -6.96 15.01
C ALA A 28 -3.60 -7.09 14.50
N PHE A 29 -3.87 -6.72 13.26
CA PHE A 29 -5.19 -6.86 12.64
C PHE A 29 -5.63 -8.32 12.57
N GLU A 30 -4.77 -9.20 12.06
CA GLU A 30 -5.06 -10.62 11.87
C GLU A 30 -5.32 -11.33 13.22
N PHE A 31 -4.46 -11.11 14.23
CA PHE A 31 -4.65 -11.70 15.56
C PHE A 31 -5.85 -11.13 16.29
N ILE A 32 -6.08 -9.82 16.24
CA ILE A 32 -7.27 -9.19 16.82
C ILE A 32 -8.54 -9.74 16.17
N LEU A 33 -8.54 -9.87 14.84
CA LEU A 33 -9.68 -10.42 14.12
C LEU A 33 -9.92 -11.88 14.49
N ALA A 34 -8.88 -12.71 14.54
CA ALA A 34 -8.97 -14.10 14.99
C ALA A 34 -9.53 -14.21 16.42
N PHE A 35 -9.04 -13.37 17.33
CA PHE A 35 -9.52 -13.34 18.72
C PHE A 35 -10.99 -12.91 18.82
N ILE A 36 -11.38 -11.86 18.10
CA ILE A 36 -12.77 -11.36 18.09
C ILE A 36 -13.71 -12.41 17.51
N THR A 37 -13.32 -13.08 16.42
CA THR A 37 -14.16 -14.10 15.79
C THR A 37 -14.38 -15.29 16.70
N ILE A 38 -13.36 -15.74 17.43
CA ILE A 38 -13.49 -16.83 18.40
C ILE A 38 -14.37 -16.44 19.59
N LEU A 39 -14.16 -15.25 20.17
CA LEU A 39 -15.04 -14.74 21.25
C LEU A 39 -16.50 -14.68 20.82
N TYR A 40 -16.74 -14.30 19.57
CA TYR A 40 -18.09 -14.22 19.04
C TYR A 40 -18.74 -15.59 18.87
N ALA A 41 -17.97 -16.61 18.46
CA ALA A 41 -18.45 -17.98 18.34
C ALA A 41 -18.90 -18.59 19.69
N PHE A 42 -18.18 -18.23 20.78
CA PHE A 42 -18.48 -18.73 22.13
C PHE A 42 -19.47 -17.87 22.92
N LYS A 43 -19.80 -16.66 22.44
CA LYS A 43 -20.77 -15.81 23.12
C LYS A 43 -22.13 -16.52 23.24
N LYS A 44 -22.63 -16.71 24.50
CA LYS A 44 -23.98 -17.20 24.76
C LYS A 44 -25.00 -16.24 24.14
N ARG A 45 -25.70 -16.63 23.10
CA ARG A 45 -26.87 -15.92 22.58
C ARG A 45 -28.11 -16.32 23.37
N ASN A 46 -28.98 -15.36 23.68
CA ASN A 46 -30.23 -15.64 24.37
C ASN A 46 -31.01 -16.77 23.66
N ARG A 47 -31.49 -17.75 24.43
CA ARG A 47 -32.11 -19.01 23.96
C ARG A 47 -33.34 -18.81 23.06
N HIS A 48 -33.88 -17.58 22.93
CA HIS A 48 -35.05 -17.28 22.13
C HIS A 48 -34.79 -17.02 20.62
N CYS A 49 -33.55 -16.87 20.17
CA CYS A 49 -33.20 -16.75 18.75
C CYS A 49 -32.62 -18.07 18.23
N THR A 50 -33.46 -18.92 17.70
CA THR A 50 -33.06 -20.26 17.17
C THR A 50 -32.42 -20.23 15.79
N GLN A 51 -32.51 -19.11 15.05
CA GLN A 51 -31.97 -18.99 13.69
C GLN A 51 -31.32 -17.62 13.46
N ASN A 52 -30.10 -17.60 12.92
CA ASN A 52 -29.52 -16.41 12.30
C ASN A 52 -30.07 -16.31 10.89
N VAL A 53 -30.80 -15.28 10.58
CA VAL A 53 -31.13 -14.97 9.20
C VAL A 53 -30.01 -14.13 8.65
N THR A 54 -29.18 -14.71 7.80
CA THR A 54 -28.17 -14.00 7.03
C THR A 54 -28.79 -13.64 5.69
N TYR A 55 -28.75 -12.36 5.36
CA TYR A 55 -29.28 -11.84 4.12
C TYR A 55 -28.13 -11.75 3.11
N ILE A 56 -28.19 -12.54 2.04
CA ILE A 56 -27.27 -12.44 0.91
C ILE A 56 -27.76 -11.30 0.01
N SER A 57 -26.86 -10.42 -0.31
CA SER A 57 -27.11 -9.24 -1.13
C SER A 57 -26.27 -9.25 -2.41
N LEU A 58 -26.60 -8.33 -3.31
CA LEU A 58 -25.79 -8.08 -4.50
C LEU A 58 -24.34 -7.67 -4.13
N ALA A 59 -24.16 -6.95 -3.01
CA ALA A 59 -22.84 -6.61 -2.50
C ALA A 59 -22.00 -7.85 -2.13
N ASP A 60 -22.62 -8.86 -1.52
CA ASP A 60 -21.95 -10.12 -1.17
C ASP A 60 -21.51 -10.87 -2.41
N LEU A 61 -22.33 -10.85 -3.50
CA LEU A 61 -21.96 -11.42 -4.78
C LEU A 61 -20.74 -10.69 -5.39
N PHE A 62 -20.73 -9.35 -5.39
CA PHE A 62 -19.59 -8.58 -5.91
C PHE A 62 -18.30 -8.93 -5.17
N ILE A 63 -18.32 -8.95 -3.85
CA ILE A 63 -17.15 -9.29 -3.03
C ILE A 63 -16.72 -10.75 -3.24
N THR A 64 -17.68 -11.69 -3.42
CA THR A 64 -17.35 -13.09 -3.72
C THR A 64 -16.62 -13.24 -5.06
N LEU A 65 -17.10 -12.55 -6.11
CA LEU A 65 -16.45 -12.58 -7.42
C LEU A 65 -15.06 -11.93 -7.40
N ILE A 66 -14.89 -10.83 -6.66
CA ILE A 66 -13.57 -10.21 -6.44
C ILE A 66 -12.64 -11.18 -5.68
N LEU A 67 -13.14 -11.85 -4.65
CA LEU A 67 -12.39 -12.88 -3.92
C LEU A 67 -11.97 -14.04 -4.83
N CYS A 68 -12.86 -14.52 -5.70
CA CYS A 68 -12.51 -15.57 -6.66
C CYS A 68 -11.40 -15.15 -7.60
N ALA A 69 -11.44 -13.91 -8.12
CA ALA A 69 -10.37 -13.35 -8.95
C ALA A 69 -9.06 -13.21 -8.16
N TYR A 70 -9.14 -12.73 -6.90
CA TYR A 70 -7.98 -12.63 -6.01
C TYR A 70 -7.33 -13.99 -5.77
N LEU A 71 -8.12 -15.01 -5.46
CA LEU A 71 -7.63 -16.37 -5.24
C LEU A 71 -7.04 -16.98 -6.52
N TYR A 72 -7.65 -16.73 -7.68
CA TYR A 72 -7.12 -17.17 -8.97
C TYR A 72 -5.71 -16.63 -9.21
N HIS A 73 -5.48 -15.33 -8.97
CA HIS A 73 -4.17 -14.71 -9.11
C HIS A 73 -3.18 -15.05 -7.98
N GLY A 74 -3.68 -15.42 -6.80
CA GLY A 74 -2.86 -15.77 -5.63
C GLY A 74 -2.44 -17.24 -5.59
N ILE A 75 -3.11 -18.14 -6.32
CA ILE A 75 -2.75 -19.56 -6.37
C ILE A 75 -1.37 -19.73 -7.00
N GLY A 76 -0.44 -20.33 -6.26
CA GLY A 76 0.93 -20.58 -6.72
C GLY A 76 1.95 -19.51 -6.36
N THR A 77 1.56 -18.43 -5.71
CA THR A 77 2.48 -17.37 -5.27
C THR A 77 3.15 -17.69 -3.95
N HIS A 78 3.61 -18.75 -3.55
CA HIS A 78 4.32 -19.11 -2.31
C HIS A 78 4.84 -17.92 -1.46
N ASN A 79 3.96 -16.95 -1.20
CA ASN A 79 4.24 -15.70 -0.49
C ASN A 79 3.12 -15.44 0.51
N ILE A 80 3.24 -16.05 1.69
CA ILE A 80 2.21 -15.95 2.74
C ILE A 80 2.01 -14.50 3.22
N LEU A 81 3.08 -13.70 3.26
CA LEU A 81 3.00 -12.32 3.77
C LEU A 81 2.08 -11.45 2.90
N ASP A 82 2.26 -11.49 1.58
CA ASP A 82 1.53 -10.60 0.68
C ASP A 82 0.20 -11.19 0.20
N THR A 83 0.02 -12.53 0.33
CA THR A 83 -1.22 -13.18 -0.07
C THR A 83 -2.24 -13.23 1.08
N PHE A 84 -1.80 -13.37 2.32
CA PHE A 84 -2.72 -13.64 3.42
C PHE A 84 -3.41 -12.39 3.98
N TRP A 85 -2.71 -11.24 4.11
CA TRP A 85 -3.32 -10.05 4.71
C TRP A 85 -4.50 -9.48 3.90
N PRO A 86 -4.54 -9.49 2.56
CA PRO A 86 -5.76 -9.10 1.84
C PRO A 86 -6.87 -10.12 1.98
N LEU A 87 -6.54 -11.43 2.09
CA LEU A 87 -7.53 -12.47 2.38
C LEU A 87 -8.23 -12.23 3.72
N ALA A 88 -7.49 -11.75 4.73
CA ALA A 88 -8.06 -11.40 6.03
C ALA A 88 -9.15 -10.30 5.92
N TYR A 89 -9.07 -9.38 4.94
CA TYR A 89 -10.12 -8.40 4.69
C TYR A 89 -11.43 -9.05 4.20
N PHE A 90 -11.35 -10.03 3.31
CA PHE A 90 -12.52 -10.78 2.86
C PHE A 90 -13.13 -11.59 4.00
N LEU A 91 -12.31 -12.26 4.80
CA LEU A 91 -12.78 -12.99 6.00
C LEU A 91 -13.44 -12.05 7.00
N PHE A 92 -12.88 -10.85 7.20
CA PHE A 92 -13.49 -9.82 8.06
C PHE A 92 -14.84 -9.35 7.52
N TYR A 93 -14.96 -9.08 6.22
CA TYR A 93 -16.22 -8.72 5.60
C TYR A 93 -17.30 -9.80 5.84
N TYR A 94 -16.99 -11.06 5.54
CA TYR A 94 -17.94 -12.16 5.76
C TYR A 94 -18.28 -12.40 7.23
N PHE A 95 -17.31 -12.23 8.13
CA PHE A 95 -17.56 -12.28 9.56
C PHE A 95 -18.61 -11.24 9.98
N LEU A 96 -18.49 -10.00 9.50
CA LEU A 96 -19.45 -8.94 9.79
C LEU A 96 -20.85 -9.24 9.23
N ARG A 97 -20.90 -9.78 8.03
CA ARG A 97 -22.17 -10.16 7.35
C ARG A 97 -22.87 -11.31 8.05
N LEU A 98 -22.15 -12.40 8.36
CA LEU A 98 -22.68 -13.58 9.04
C LEU A 98 -23.21 -13.26 10.45
N ASN A 99 -22.60 -12.33 11.13
CA ASN A 99 -22.95 -11.99 12.51
C ASN A 99 -23.89 -10.79 12.66
N GLY A 100 -24.32 -10.20 11.55
CA GLY A 100 -25.27 -9.09 11.55
C GLY A 100 -24.79 -7.88 12.35
N THR A 101 -23.49 -7.59 12.31
CA THR A 101 -22.89 -6.50 13.10
C THR A 101 -23.50 -5.16 12.72
N THR A 102 -24.12 -4.49 13.68
CA THR A 102 -24.68 -3.15 13.55
C THR A 102 -24.19 -2.28 14.70
N ASP A 103 -24.22 -0.97 14.53
CA ASP A 103 -23.94 -0.02 15.60
C ASP A 103 -25.09 1.02 15.72
N PRO A 104 -26.25 0.64 16.27
CA PRO A 104 -27.38 1.53 16.43
C PRO A 104 -27.09 2.69 17.41
N SER A 105 -26.13 2.52 18.32
CA SER A 105 -25.72 3.54 19.29
C SER A 105 -24.74 4.58 18.75
N GLY A 106 -24.17 4.34 17.57
CA GLY A 106 -23.16 5.23 16.98
C GLY A 106 -21.87 5.33 17.80
N GLN A 107 -21.45 4.25 18.46
CA GLN A 107 -20.25 4.23 19.34
C GLN A 107 -18.99 4.72 18.63
N TRP A 108 -18.88 4.49 17.33
CA TRP A 108 -17.75 4.95 16.53
C TRP A 108 -17.61 6.49 16.51
N THR A 109 -18.73 7.24 16.59
CA THR A 109 -18.67 8.71 16.68
C THR A 109 -18.14 9.21 18.02
N HIS A 110 -18.14 8.38 19.04
CA HIS A 110 -17.56 8.68 20.34
C HIS A 110 -16.08 8.29 20.44
N ILE A 111 -15.68 7.21 19.78
CA ILE A 111 -14.32 6.65 19.84
C ILE A 111 -13.37 7.43 18.92
N ALA A 112 -13.77 7.67 17.67
CA ALA A 112 -12.90 8.28 16.66
C ALA A 112 -12.30 9.64 17.07
N PRO A 113 -13.04 10.58 17.71
CA PRO A 113 -12.46 11.83 18.19
C PRO A 113 -11.33 11.64 19.21
N TRP A 114 -11.41 10.62 20.07
CA TRP A 114 -10.34 10.30 21.03
C TRP A 114 -9.10 9.75 20.34
N VAL A 115 -9.31 8.90 19.34
CA VAL A 115 -8.21 8.34 18.54
C VAL A 115 -7.49 9.46 17.77
N ILE A 116 -8.25 10.36 17.15
CA ILE A 116 -7.68 11.54 16.47
C ILE A 116 -6.89 12.40 17.46
N SER A 117 -7.47 12.71 18.64
CA SER A 117 -6.79 13.50 19.66
C SER A 117 -5.49 12.87 20.13
N ALA A 118 -5.45 11.54 20.30
CA ALA A 118 -4.24 10.82 20.69
C ALA A 118 -3.15 10.89 19.60
N HIS A 119 -3.51 10.73 18.32
CA HIS A 119 -2.53 10.89 17.23
C HIS A 119 -2.04 12.33 17.09
N LEU A 120 -2.91 13.35 17.27
CA LEU A 120 -2.49 14.74 17.31
C LEU A 120 -1.49 15.00 18.42
N LEU A 121 -1.73 14.45 19.62
CA LEU A 121 -0.80 14.56 20.75
C LEU A 121 0.56 13.91 20.45
N LEU A 122 0.57 12.72 19.85
CA LEU A 122 1.80 12.05 19.41
C LEU A 122 2.55 12.89 18.38
N CYS A 123 1.86 13.54 17.44
CA CYS A 123 2.48 14.44 16.47
C CYS A 123 3.13 15.66 17.15
N VAL A 124 2.51 16.22 18.19
CA VAL A 124 3.10 17.31 18.99
C VAL A 124 4.37 16.82 19.69
N PHE A 125 4.36 15.65 20.29
CA PHE A 125 5.55 15.09 20.94
C PHE A 125 6.68 14.81 19.94
N GLN A 126 6.37 14.36 18.74
CA GLN A 126 7.36 14.18 17.65
C GLN A 126 7.91 15.53 17.15
N TYR A 127 7.04 16.54 16.99
CA TYR A 127 7.47 17.88 16.58
C TYR A 127 8.50 18.49 17.53
N PHE A 128 8.30 18.34 18.85
CA PHE A 128 9.27 18.78 19.86
C PHE A 128 10.42 17.79 20.11
N SER A 129 10.51 16.72 19.30
CA SER A 129 11.55 15.67 19.44
C SER A 129 11.56 14.96 20.80
N TRP A 130 10.44 14.99 21.55
CA TRP A 130 10.29 14.25 22.80
C TRP A 130 10.16 12.76 22.56
N ILE A 131 9.58 12.38 21.41
CA ILE A 131 9.48 11.00 20.93
C ILE A 131 10.00 10.98 19.49
N PRO A 132 10.92 10.08 19.13
CA PRO A 132 11.39 9.98 17.74
C PRO A 132 10.30 9.41 16.83
N ASN A 133 10.32 9.80 15.54
CA ASN A 133 9.57 9.09 14.52
C ASN A 133 10.31 7.79 14.19
N HIS A 134 9.58 6.70 13.99
CA HIS A 134 10.15 5.39 13.60
C HIS A 134 10.77 5.41 12.20
N ASN A 135 10.36 6.32 11.34
CA ASN A 135 10.97 6.54 10.04
C ASN A 135 11.80 7.82 10.08
N SER A 136 13.11 7.69 10.02
CA SER A 136 14.06 8.81 10.07
C SER A 136 13.94 9.80 8.91
N LEU A 137 13.23 9.44 7.82
CA LEU A 137 13.00 10.34 6.69
C LEU A 137 11.99 11.45 7.01
N PHE A 138 11.18 11.30 8.07
CA PHE A 138 10.13 12.25 8.43
C PHE A 138 10.20 12.61 9.90
N THR A 139 10.03 13.88 10.22
CA THR A 139 9.97 14.35 11.60
C THR A 139 8.68 13.90 12.28
N ILE A 140 7.56 13.99 11.58
CA ILE A 140 6.21 13.69 12.10
C ILE A 140 5.57 12.58 11.26
N GLY A 141 5.08 11.56 11.90
CA GLY A 141 4.36 10.44 11.27
C GLY A 141 3.51 9.65 12.27
N SER A 142 3.46 10.11 13.55
CA SER A 142 2.82 9.38 14.66
C SER A 142 3.31 7.92 14.67
N THR A 143 2.43 6.95 14.82
CA THR A 143 2.72 5.51 14.79
C THR A 143 2.77 4.92 13.37
N PHE A 144 2.50 5.72 12.34
CA PHE A 144 2.56 5.30 10.94
C PHE A 144 3.95 5.48 10.32
N GLY A 145 4.80 6.32 10.93
CA GLY A 145 6.13 6.64 10.43
C GLY A 145 6.13 7.47 9.13
N ASN A 146 4.97 7.63 8.49
CA ASN A 146 4.79 8.35 7.23
C ASN A 146 3.64 9.35 7.37
N PRO A 147 3.84 10.65 7.05
CA PRO A 147 2.84 11.69 7.17
C PRO A 147 1.61 11.48 6.27
N ASP A 148 1.77 10.94 5.06
CA ASP A 148 0.64 10.70 4.14
C ASP A 148 -0.26 9.56 4.63
N MET A 149 0.32 8.47 5.17
CA MET A 149 -0.45 7.37 5.76
C MET A 149 -1.24 7.84 6.99
N LEU A 150 -0.57 8.61 7.87
CA LEU A 150 -1.21 9.22 9.04
C LEU A 150 -2.38 10.12 8.61
N SER A 151 -2.13 11.03 7.67
CA SER A 151 -3.14 11.99 7.20
C SER A 151 -4.32 11.29 6.53
N THR A 152 -4.08 10.22 5.76
CA THR A 152 -5.14 9.39 5.16
C THR A 152 -6.01 8.73 6.25
N TYR A 153 -5.37 8.20 7.31
CA TYR A 153 -6.10 7.63 8.44
C TYR A 153 -6.94 8.68 9.17
N LEU A 154 -6.36 9.83 9.52
CA LEU A 154 -7.07 10.90 10.19
C LEU A 154 -8.20 11.47 9.33
N ALA A 155 -8.00 11.63 8.00
CA ALA A 155 -9.03 12.08 7.08
C ALA A 155 -10.21 11.11 7.02
N SER A 156 -9.96 9.79 7.03
CA SER A 156 -11.02 8.77 7.04
C SER A 156 -11.90 8.83 8.30
N LEU A 157 -11.34 9.29 9.43
CA LEU A 157 -12.04 9.44 10.70
C LEU A 157 -12.62 10.84 10.94
N LEU A 158 -12.15 11.85 10.22
CA LEU A 158 -12.52 13.25 10.44
C LEU A 158 -14.05 13.50 10.39
N PRO A 159 -14.83 12.83 9.52
CA PRO A 159 -16.29 12.94 9.56
C PRO A 159 -16.90 12.63 10.93
N CYS A 160 -16.29 11.75 11.69
CA CYS A 160 -16.75 11.43 13.05
C CYS A 160 -16.68 12.64 14.00
N CYS A 161 -15.76 13.59 13.74
CA CYS A 161 -15.64 14.79 14.58
C CYS A 161 -16.85 15.72 14.48
N TYR A 162 -17.39 15.94 13.28
CA TYR A 162 -18.57 16.80 13.12
C TYR A 162 -19.89 16.04 13.34
N LEU A 163 -19.87 14.72 13.33
CA LEU A 163 -21.02 13.85 13.59
C LEU A 163 -21.15 13.45 15.06
N THR A 164 -20.13 13.68 15.90
CA THR A 164 -20.15 13.34 17.33
C THR A 164 -21.15 14.21 18.09
N PRO A 165 -21.83 13.69 19.14
CA PRO A 165 -22.73 14.48 19.99
C PRO A 165 -22.02 15.39 21.00
N LYS A 166 -20.68 15.54 20.93
CA LYS A 166 -19.86 16.41 21.77
C LYS A 166 -20.19 17.91 21.56
N LYS A 167 -19.75 18.78 22.50
CA LYS A 167 -19.91 20.24 22.39
C LYS A 167 -19.38 20.79 21.07
N LYS A 168 -20.07 21.77 20.49
CA LYS A 168 -19.70 22.39 19.20
C LYS A 168 -18.25 22.89 19.19
N THR A 169 -17.81 23.54 20.28
CA THR A 169 -16.43 24.06 20.41
C THR A 169 -15.38 22.96 20.31
N TYR A 170 -15.58 21.83 20.99
CA TYR A 170 -14.69 20.68 20.90
C TYR A 170 -14.61 20.13 19.47
N ARG A 171 -15.78 19.98 18.81
CA ARG A 171 -15.83 19.50 17.41
C ARG A 171 -15.07 20.41 16.45
N LEU A 172 -15.31 21.71 16.54
CA LEU A 172 -14.65 22.70 15.68
C LEU A 172 -13.15 22.80 15.98
N GLY A 173 -12.75 22.75 17.25
CA GLY A 173 -11.33 22.74 17.62
C GLY A 173 -10.59 21.54 17.09
N LEU A 174 -11.16 20.32 17.24
CA LEU A 174 -10.53 19.10 16.74
C LEU A 174 -10.46 19.08 15.20
N LEU A 175 -11.51 19.56 14.53
CA LEU A 175 -11.54 19.72 13.07
C LEU A 175 -10.44 20.68 12.61
N ALA A 176 -10.35 21.87 13.21
CA ALA A 176 -9.37 22.88 12.85
C ALA A 176 -7.94 22.39 13.08
N LEU A 177 -7.65 21.76 14.22
CA LEU A 177 -6.33 21.20 14.52
C LEU A 177 -5.93 20.08 13.52
N THR A 178 -6.89 19.22 13.14
CA THR A 178 -6.61 18.15 12.17
C THR A 178 -6.34 18.73 10.77
N LEU A 179 -7.12 19.70 10.32
CA LEU A 179 -6.90 20.37 9.04
C LEU A 179 -5.58 21.15 9.03
N LEU A 180 -5.26 21.83 10.14
CA LEU A 180 -3.95 22.50 10.30
C LEU A 180 -2.80 21.49 10.19
N LEU A 181 -2.92 20.33 10.85
CA LEU A 181 -1.91 19.27 10.72
C LEU A 181 -1.74 18.83 9.26
N PHE A 182 -2.82 18.68 8.48
CA PHE A 182 -2.72 18.32 7.06
C PHE A 182 -1.97 19.36 6.22
N VAL A 183 -2.16 20.64 6.54
CA VAL A 183 -1.40 21.74 5.90
C VAL A 183 0.08 21.66 6.29
N LEU A 184 0.38 21.48 7.57
CA LEU A 184 1.77 21.37 8.06
C LEU A 184 2.50 20.15 7.48
N LEU A 185 1.81 19.04 7.31
CA LEU A 185 2.34 17.82 6.70
C LEU A 185 2.31 17.84 5.17
N GLN A 186 1.78 18.89 4.55
CA GLN A 186 1.58 19.01 3.10
C GLN A 186 0.76 17.85 2.49
N ALA A 187 -0.14 17.28 3.29
CA ALA A 187 -0.96 16.11 2.94
C ALA A 187 -2.17 16.51 2.07
N ARG A 188 -1.89 16.88 0.82
CA ARG A 188 -2.86 17.44 -0.14
C ARG A 188 -4.08 16.57 -0.36
N THR A 189 -3.88 15.27 -0.56
CA THR A 189 -4.97 14.29 -0.79
C THR A 189 -5.93 14.25 0.41
N ALA A 190 -5.40 14.18 1.63
CA ALA A 190 -6.18 14.17 2.86
C ALA A 190 -6.96 15.48 3.06
N LEU A 191 -6.33 16.62 2.75
CA LEU A 191 -6.93 17.94 2.83
C LEU A 191 -8.11 18.06 1.84
N ILE A 192 -7.91 17.72 0.57
CA ILE A 192 -8.95 17.75 -0.47
C ILE A 192 -10.13 16.83 -0.09
N ALA A 193 -9.85 15.59 0.30
CA ALA A 193 -10.89 14.64 0.68
C ALA A 193 -11.72 15.14 1.87
N SER A 194 -11.06 15.74 2.86
CA SER A 194 -11.72 16.30 4.05
C SER A 194 -12.59 17.50 3.72
N ILE A 195 -12.08 18.45 2.94
CA ILE A 195 -12.83 19.65 2.53
C ILE A 195 -14.05 19.24 1.70
N LEU A 196 -13.88 18.36 0.70
CA LEU A 196 -14.98 17.85 -0.12
C LEU A 196 -16.08 17.24 0.77
N THR A 197 -15.70 16.36 1.69
CA THR A 197 -16.69 15.69 2.55
C THR A 197 -17.37 16.67 3.50
N ILE A 198 -16.68 17.68 4.02
CA ILE A 198 -17.27 18.75 4.83
C ILE A 198 -18.28 19.56 4.01
N VAL A 199 -17.94 19.91 2.76
CA VAL A 199 -18.86 20.63 1.86
C VAL A 199 -20.11 19.79 1.58
N PHE A 200 -19.96 18.50 1.28
CA PHE A 200 -21.10 17.60 1.11
C PHE A 200 -21.98 17.51 2.38
N TYR A 201 -21.35 17.42 3.55
CA TYR A 201 -22.08 17.41 4.83
C TYR A 201 -22.83 18.73 5.05
N ALA A 202 -22.16 19.87 4.86
CA ALA A 202 -22.77 21.18 5.02
C ALA A 202 -23.91 21.40 4.03
N ALA A 203 -23.74 21.00 2.77
CA ALA A 203 -24.77 21.07 1.74
C ALA A 203 -26.03 20.30 2.14
N ALA A 204 -25.86 19.08 2.63
CA ALA A 204 -26.98 18.24 3.07
C ALA A 204 -27.65 18.78 4.35
N GLN A 205 -26.86 19.26 5.33
CA GLN A 205 -27.35 19.73 6.61
C GLN A 205 -28.08 21.07 6.51
N PHE A 206 -27.55 22.01 5.73
CA PHE A 206 -28.08 23.38 5.64
C PHE A 206 -28.93 23.60 4.39
N LYS A 207 -29.20 22.55 3.59
CA LYS A 207 -29.98 22.64 2.33
C LYS A 207 -29.51 23.80 1.46
N LEU A 208 -28.19 23.89 1.23
CA LEU A 208 -27.58 25.01 0.54
C LEU A 208 -28.19 25.21 -0.85
N PRO A 209 -28.47 26.44 -1.26
CA PRO A 209 -29.01 26.71 -2.59
C PRO A 209 -27.96 26.37 -3.67
N LEU A 210 -28.44 26.04 -4.87
CA LEU A 210 -27.60 25.62 -5.99
C LEU A 210 -26.46 26.63 -6.30
N LYS A 211 -26.75 27.93 -6.19
CA LYS A 211 -25.75 29.00 -6.38
C LYS A 211 -24.57 28.87 -5.40
N THR A 212 -24.84 28.58 -4.11
CA THR A 212 -23.79 28.37 -3.10
C THR A 212 -23.01 27.09 -3.37
N LEU A 213 -23.69 26.02 -3.80
CA LEU A 213 -23.02 24.77 -4.19
C LEU A 213 -22.09 24.98 -5.38
N LEU A 214 -22.53 25.72 -6.39
CA LEU A 214 -21.69 26.07 -7.54
C LEU A 214 -20.48 26.94 -7.13
N ALA A 215 -20.69 27.92 -6.26
CA ALA A 215 -19.59 28.74 -5.73
C ALA A 215 -18.58 27.91 -4.92
N CYS A 216 -19.05 27.00 -4.05
CA CYS A 216 -18.20 26.09 -3.31
C CYS A 216 -17.43 25.13 -4.24
N SER A 217 -18.09 24.62 -5.29
CA SER A 217 -17.45 23.74 -6.26
C SER A 217 -16.38 24.48 -7.09
N LEU A 218 -16.65 25.73 -7.47
CA LEU A 218 -15.68 26.59 -8.17
C LEU A 218 -14.47 26.89 -7.27
N PHE A 219 -14.72 27.33 -6.03
CA PHE A 219 -13.66 27.59 -5.05
C PHE A 219 -12.79 26.36 -4.83
N LEU A 220 -13.42 25.19 -4.66
CA LEU A 220 -12.72 23.92 -4.48
C LEU A 220 -11.92 23.53 -5.73
N GLY A 221 -12.47 23.74 -6.93
CA GLY A 221 -11.74 23.55 -8.19
C GLY A 221 -10.49 24.42 -8.26
N ILE A 222 -10.60 25.69 -7.91
CA ILE A 222 -9.47 26.62 -7.83
C ILE A 222 -8.45 26.13 -6.79
N LEU A 223 -8.89 25.73 -5.61
CA LEU A 223 -8.01 25.21 -4.56
C LEU A 223 -7.25 23.95 -5.02
N ILE A 224 -7.93 23.03 -5.69
CA ILE A 224 -7.29 21.82 -6.26
C ILE A 224 -6.22 22.20 -7.28
N VAL A 225 -6.52 23.14 -8.17
CA VAL A 225 -5.56 23.65 -9.17
C VAL A 225 -4.36 24.32 -8.47
N LEU A 226 -4.58 25.17 -7.49
CA LEU A 226 -3.49 25.81 -6.74
C LEU A 226 -2.60 24.79 -6.01
N LEU A 227 -3.20 23.78 -5.37
CA LEU A 227 -2.46 22.70 -4.71
C LEU A 227 -1.70 21.81 -5.71
N ALA A 228 -2.23 21.64 -6.92
CA ALA A 228 -1.56 20.94 -8.01
C ALA A 228 -0.37 21.72 -8.55
N LEU A 229 -0.52 23.03 -8.73
CA LEU A 229 0.53 23.93 -9.23
C LEU A 229 1.67 24.13 -8.22
N TRP A 230 1.43 23.91 -6.92
CA TRP A 230 2.47 24.01 -5.90
C TRP A 230 3.61 22.98 -6.07
N HIS A 231 3.27 21.76 -6.56
CA HIS A 231 4.25 20.71 -6.89
C HIS A 231 3.82 19.98 -8.16
N PRO A 232 4.00 20.58 -9.33
CA PRO A 232 3.51 20.02 -10.59
C PRO A 232 4.15 18.67 -10.92
N GLU A 233 5.40 18.44 -10.54
CA GLU A 233 6.12 17.18 -10.76
C GLU A 233 5.40 15.97 -10.13
N SER A 234 4.87 16.12 -8.92
CA SER A 234 4.13 15.05 -8.25
C SER A 234 2.80 14.72 -8.93
N LEU A 235 2.13 15.72 -9.53
CA LEU A 235 0.90 15.51 -10.29
C LEU A 235 1.19 14.84 -11.62
N LEU A 236 2.15 15.38 -12.37
CA LEU A 236 2.59 14.81 -13.65
C LEU A 236 3.07 13.38 -13.50
N GLY A 237 3.86 13.08 -12.43
CA GLY A 237 4.28 11.73 -12.11
C GLY A 237 3.10 10.76 -11.91
N ARG A 238 2.05 11.18 -11.20
CA ARG A 238 0.83 10.36 -11.05
C ARG A 238 0.10 10.13 -12.35
N PHE A 239 -0.06 11.15 -13.20
CA PHE A 239 -0.66 11.00 -14.52
C PHE A 239 0.11 10.02 -15.38
N TYR A 240 1.45 10.10 -15.37
CA TYR A 240 2.27 9.15 -16.08
C TYR A 240 2.05 7.71 -15.58
N ILE A 241 2.09 7.50 -14.27
CA ILE A 241 1.81 6.19 -13.66
C ILE A 241 0.44 5.67 -14.10
N TRP A 242 -0.58 6.53 -14.13
CA TRP A 242 -1.92 6.15 -14.57
C TRP A 242 -1.98 5.80 -16.06
N MET A 243 -1.24 6.51 -16.92
CA MET A 243 -1.14 6.15 -18.34
C MET A 243 -0.51 4.77 -18.54
N VAL A 244 0.59 4.47 -17.83
CA VAL A 244 1.20 3.14 -17.84
C VAL A 244 0.21 2.08 -17.33
N CYS A 245 -0.53 2.35 -16.25
CA CYS A 245 -1.55 1.44 -15.73
C CYS A 245 -2.68 1.19 -16.74
N CYS A 246 -3.14 2.22 -17.44
CA CYS A 246 -4.16 2.08 -18.50
C CYS A 246 -3.61 1.26 -19.68
N HIS A 247 -2.35 1.45 -20.05
CA HIS A 247 -1.66 0.64 -21.05
C HIS A 247 -1.60 -0.84 -20.63
N MET A 248 -1.21 -1.11 -19.38
CA MET A 248 -1.19 -2.45 -18.82
C MET A 248 -2.57 -3.12 -18.84
N LEU A 249 -3.63 -2.38 -18.48
CA LEU A 249 -5.02 -2.88 -18.53
C LEU A 249 -5.48 -3.18 -19.96
N ALA A 250 -5.11 -2.35 -20.93
CA ALA A 250 -5.43 -2.58 -22.33
C ALA A 250 -4.70 -3.82 -22.88
N LYS A 251 -3.45 -4.04 -22.47
CA LYS A 251 -2.62 -5.18 -22.86
C LYS A 251 -3.09 -6.49 -22.23
N ASN A 252 -3.48 -6.46 -20.95
CA ASN A 252 -4.02 -7.62 -20.22
C ASN A 252 -5.24 -7.25 -19.39
N PRO A 253 -6.47 -7.31 -19.95
CA PRO A 253 -7.72 -7.02 -19.26
C PRO A 253 -8.05 -7.98 -18.11
N PHE A 254 -7.41 -9.15 -18.06
CA PHE A 254 -7.62 -10.15 -16.99
C PHE A 254 -6.79 -9.88 -15.74
N GLY A 255 -5.88 -8.90 -15.78
CA GLY A 255 -4.99 -8.52 -14.67
C GLY A 255 -3.63 -9.20 -14.72
N TRP A 256 -2.68 -8.60 -14.02
CA TRP A 256 -1.26 -9.01 -13.98
C TRP A 256 -0.90 -9.78 -12.69
N GLY A 257 -1.88 -9.99 -11.82
CA GLY A 257 -1.70 -10.68 -10.55
C GLY A 257 -1.38 -9.76 -9.37
N THR A 258 -1.28 -10.35 -8.18
CA THR A 258 -1.09 -9.63 -6.92
C THR A 258 0.28 -8.93 -6.82
N CYS A 259 1.29 -9.41 -7.55
CA CYS A 259 2.63 -8.82 -7.62
C CYS A 259 2.80 -7.86 -8.82
N ALA A 260 1.72 -7.36 -9.43
CA ALA A 260 1.75 -6.56 -10.65
C ALA A 260 2.72 -5.37 -10.58
N PHE A 261 2.71 -4.62 -9.48
CA PHE A 261 3.58 -3.45 -9.30
C PHE A 261 5.02 -3.79 -8.90
N GLU A 262 5.25 -4.94 -8.30
CA GLU A 262 6.60 -5.35 -7.91
C GLU A 262 7.34 -6.07 -9.04
N ARG A 263 6.62 -6.68 -9.97
CA ARG A 263 7.20 -7.48 -11.03
C ARG A 263 7.01 -6.90 -12.44
N TYR A 264 5.79 -6.57 -12.82
CA TYR A 264 5.45 -6.27 -14.22
C TYR A 264 5.41 -4.77 -14.52
N TYR A 265 4.96 -3.94 -13.57
CA TYR A 265 4.88 -2.50 -13.79
C TYR A 265 6.23 -1.88 -14.20
N PRO A 266 7.39 -2.20 -13.60
CA PRO A 266 8.67 -1.63 -14.02
C PRO A 266 9.04 -1.96 -15.47
N GLU A 267 8.76 -3.17 -15.93
CA GLU A 267 8.99 -3.57 -17.34
C GLU A 267 8.05 -2.81 -18.29
N GLU A 268 6.76 -2.72 -17.97
CA GLU A 268 5.79 -2.00 -18.78
C GLU A 268 6.06 -0.48 -18.76
N GLN A 269 6.52 0.07 -17.65
CA GLN A 269 7.02 1.45 -17.58
C GLN A 269 8.21 1.66 -18.52
N SER A 270 9.17 0.75 -18.54
CA SER A 270 10.33 0.80 -19.44
C SER A 270 9.90 0.82 -20.90
N LEU A 271 9.02 -0.11 -21.31
CA LEU A 271 8.48 -0.18 -22.66
C LEU A 271 7.70 1.11 -23.04
N PHE A 272 6.88 1.61 -22.11
CA PHE A 272 6.13 2.84 -22.31
C PHE A 272 7.06 4.05 -22.47
N THR A 273 8.14 4.13 -21.71
CA THR A 273 9.15 5.18 -21.79
C THR A 273 9.86 5.14 -23.15
N MET A 274 10.19 3.96 -23.66
CA MET A 274 10.82 3.79 -24.98
C MET A 274 9.92 4.30 -26.13
N THR A 275 8.61 4.10 -26.00
CA THR A 275 7.64 4.53 -27.02
C THR A 275 7.23 6.00 -26.89
N HIS A 276 7.47 6.63 -25.71
CA HIS A 276 7.11 8.03 -25.41
C HIS A 276 8.28 8.78 -24.77
N PRO A 277 9.42 8.95 -25.49
CA PRO A 277 10.63 9.53 -24.92
C PRO A 277 10.46 10.99 -24.48
N GLU A 278 9.53 11.73 -25.07
CA GLU A 278 9.18 13.10 -24.69
C GLU A 278 8.63 13.18 -23.24
N LEU A 279 7.87 12.18 -22.82
CA LEU A 279 7.38 12.08 -21.43
C LEU A 279 8.50 11.66 -20.46
N ALA A 280 9.43 10.83 -20.92
CA ALA A 280 10.58 10.39 -20.14
C ALA A 280 11.51 11.54 -19.75
N SER A 281 11.71 12.51 -20.65
CA SER A 281 12.60 13.66 -20.43
C SER A 281 12.12 14.62 -19.36
N THR A 282 10.81 14.73 -19.15
CA THR A 282 10.18 15.70 -18.24
C THR A 282 9.98 15.18 -16.83
N LEU A 283 10.00 13.86 -16.61
CA LEU A 283 9.60 13.25 -15.35
C LEU A 283 10.79 12.59 -14.64
N ASN A 284 10.89 12.80 -13.32
CA ASN A 284 11.78 12.04 -12.45
C ASN A 284 11.03 10.78 -12.02
N TYR A 285 11.43 9.63 -12.57
CA TYR A 285 10.84 8.36 -12.18
C TYR A 285 11.71 7.68 -11.14
N ASP A 286 11.15 7.52 -9.96
CA ASP A 286 11.63 6.58 -8.98
C ASP A 286 10.85 5.26 -9.09
N ILE A 287 11.24 4.29 -8.29
CA ILE A 287 10.57 3.01 -8.18
C ILE A 287 9.11 3.21 -7.76
N VAL A 288 8.18 2.77 -8.61
CA VAL A 288 6.74 2.89 -8.36
C VAL A 288 6.20 1.60 -7.76
N HIS A 289 5.78 1.65 -6.50
CA HIS A 289 5.24 0.48 -5.78
C HIS A 289 3.70 0.42 -5.79
N SER A 290 3.03 1.45 -6.28
CA SER A 290 1.57 1.51 -6.37
C SER A 290 1.13 2.64 -7.32
N PRO A 291 -0.08 2.58 -7.89
CA PRO A 291 -0.57 3.60 -8.81
C PRO A 291 -1.02 4.88 -8.13
N PHE A 292 -0.96 5.00 -6.80
CA PHE A 292 -1.59 6.08 -6.05
C PHE A 292 -3.08 6.27 -6.43
N ASN A 293 -3.75 5.18 -6.78
CA ASN A 293 -5.16 5.12 -7.14
C ASN A 293 -5.63 3.68 -6.92
N GLU A 294 -6.57 3.50 -5.98
CA GLU A 294 -7.00 2.15 -5.59
C GLU A 294 -7.78 1.43 -6.70
N PHE A 295 -8.51 2.19 -7.51
CA PHE A 295 -9.25 1.61 -8.64
C PHE A 295 -8.29 1.03 -9.69
N LEU A 296 -7.24 1.77 -10.04
CA LEU A 296 -6.20 1.28 -10.94
C LEU A 296 -5.42 0.12 -10.31
N ASN A 297 -5.19 0.15 -9.00
CA ASN A 297 -4.53 -0.94 -8.28
C ASN A 297 -5.32 -2.25 -8.40
N VAL A 298 -6.63 -2.21 -8.17
CA VAL A 298 -7.53 -3.36 -8.36
C VAL A 298 -7.56 -3.79 -9.82
N GLY A 299 -7.67 -2.84 -10.76
CA GLY A 299 -7.73 -3.12 -12.19
C GLY A 299 -6.46 -3.81 -12.71
N VAL A 300 -5.30 -3.22 -12.47
CA VAL A 300 -4.02 -3.78 -12.92
C VAL A 300 -3.73 -5.12 -12.25
N GLY A 301 -4.03 -5.25 -10.95
CA GLY A 301 -3.78 -6.49 -10.22
C GLY A 301 -4.75 -7.62 -10.58
N LEU A 302 -6.05 -7.35 -10.57
CA LEU A 302 -7.09 -8.39 -10.68
C LEU A 302 -7.84 -8.39 -12.02
N GLY A 303 -7.71 -7.33 -12.82
CA GLY A 303 -8.34 -7.19 -14.11
C GLY A 303 -9.59 -6.28 -14.13
N LEU A 304 -10.12 -6.07 -15.34
CA LEU A 304 -11.19 -5.13 -15.61
C LEU A 304 -12.52 -5.54 -14.95
N LEU A 305 -12.85 -6.83 -14.93
CA LEU A 305 -14.08 -7.32 -14.30
C LEU A 305 -14.08 -7.05 -12.78
N PRO A 306 -13.08 -7.43 -11.99
CA PRO A 306 -12.99 -7.04 -10.58
C PRO A 306 -12.99 -5.55 -10.34
N LEU A 307 -12.38 -4.74 -11.21
CA LEU A 307 -12.46 -3.28 -11.14
C LEU A 307 -13.91 -2.79 -11.26
N CYS A 308 -14.65 -3.26 -12.27
CA CYS A 308 -16.06 -2.90 -12.45
C CYS A 308 -16.92 -3.36 -11.24
N LEU A 309 -16.66 -4.54 -10.70
CA LEU A 309 -17.34 -5.06 -9.51
C LEU A 309 -17.02 -4.24 -8.26
N TYR A 310 -15.78 -3.79 -8.10
CA TYR A 310 -15.36 -2.92 -7.00
C TYR A 310 -16.05 -1.55 -7.08
N ILE A 311 -16.11 -0.95 -8.27
CA ILE A 311 -16.85 0.31 -8.50
C ILE A 311 -18.34 0.10 -8.19
N ALA A 312 -18.94 -0.97 -8.70
CA ALA A 312 -20.34 -1.29 -8.45
C ALA A 312 -20.64 -1.51 -6.95
N PHE A 313 -19.74 -2.20 -6.23
CA PHE A 313 -19.83 -2.40 -4.79
C PHE A 313 -19.80 -1.07 -4.04
N THR A 314 -18.83 -0.20 -4.33
CA THR A 314 -18.67 1.08 -3.65
C THR A 314 -19.87 2.00 -3.86
N VAL A 315 -20.34 2.10 -5.12
CA VAL A 315 -21.54 2.88 -5.46
C VAL A 315 -22.78 2.30 -4.77
N TYR A 316 -22.94 0.98 -4.77
CA TYR A 316 -24.06 0.31 -4.11
C TYR A 316 -24.11 0.62 -2.62
N VAL A 317 -22.97 0.50 -1.91
CA VAL A 317 -22.89 0.78 -0.47
C VAL A 317 -23.17 2.27 -0.17
N LEU A 318 -22.63 3.20 -0.97
CA LEU A 318 -22.90 4.63 -0.80
C LEU A 318 -24.37 4.97 -1.03
N ILE A 319 -25.02 4.43 -2.05
CA ILE A 319 -26.46 4.61 -2.30
C ILE A 319 -27.28 4.07 -1.11
N LYS A 320 -26.94 2.89 -0.61
CA LYS A 320 -27.61 2.31 0.56
C LYS A 320 -27.43 3.18 1.81
N ALA A 321 -26.19 3.63 2.09
CA ALA A 321 -25.92 4.52 3.22
C ALA A 321 -26.69 5.84 3.12
N HIS A 322 -26.76 6.43 1.93
CA HIS A 322 -27.50 7.66 1.66
C HIS A 322 -29.02 7.47 1.88
N ARG A 323 -29.60 6.40 1.32
CA ARG A 323 -31.05 6.11 1.42
C ARG A 323 -31.57 5.93 2.86
N ILE A 324 -30.74 5.40 3.75
CA ILE A 324 -31.10 5.25 5.18
C ILE A 324 -30.63 6.44 6.03
N HIS A 325 -30.18 7.53 5.41
CA HIS A 325 -29.61 8.69 6.09
C HIS A 325 -28.53 8.32 7.12
N SER A 326 -27.72 7.29 6.82
CA SER A 326 -26.67 6.83 7.71
C SER A 326 -25.56 7.88 7.84
N LYS A 327 -25.16 8.14 9.07
CA LYS A 327 -23.98 8.98 9.34
C LYS A 327 -22.70 8.36 8.77
N LEU A 328 -22.68 7.04 8.52
CA LEU A 328 -21.57 6.32 7.90
C LEU A 328 -21.35 6.70 6.42
N PHE A 329 -22.31 7.34 5.78
CA PHE A 329 -22.17 7.84 4.41
C PHE A 329 -20.92 8.72 4.24
N TYR A 330 -20.66 9.63 5.18
CA TYR A 330 -19.56 10.60 5.06
C TYR A 330 -18.17 9.96 5.17
N PRO A 331 -17.84 9.12 6.18
CA PRO A 331 -16.54 8.44 6.22
C PRO A 331 -16.35 7.47 5.03
N LEU A 332 -17.43 6.80 4.56
CA LEU A 332 -17.37 5.98 3.36
C LEU A 332 -17.07 6.81 2.10
N LEU A 333 -17.70 7.98 1.96
CA LEU A 333 -17.43 8.93 0.88
C LEU A 333 -15.98 9.43 0.93
N THR A 334 -15.49 9.80 2.12
CA THR A 334 -14.08 10.23 2.30
C THR A 334 -13.12 9.15 1.84
N PHE A 335 -13.37 7.88 2.20
CA PHE A 335 -12.54 6.76 1.76
C PHE A 335 -12.50 6.65 0.22
N GLN A 336 -13.63 6.83 -0.47
CA GLN A 336 -13.65 6.75 -1.93
C GLN A 336 -12.91 7.93 -2.59
N ILE A 337 -13.02 9.13 -2.03
CA ILE A 337 -12.25 10.29 -2.51
C ILE A 337 -10.74 10.03 -2.34
N LEU A 338 -10.33 9.51 -1.18
CA LEU A 338 -8.95 9.11 -0.93
C LEU A 338 -8.48 8.03 -1.91
N SER A 339 -9.34 7.05 -2.25
CA SER A 339 -9.06 5.97 -3.20
C SER A 339 -8.76 6.45 -4.62
N CYS A 340 -9.25 7.64 -5.01
CA CYS A 340 -8.97 8.23 -6.33
C CYS A 340 -7.51 8.70 -6.49
N SER A 341 -6.80 9.00 -5.40
CA SER A 341 -5.45 9.58 -5.48
C SER A 341 -4.49 9.05 -4.42
N TYR A 342 -4.83 7.93 -3.78
CA TYR A 342 -4.00 7.22 -2.80
C TYR A 342 -4.35 5.71 -2.78
N PHE A 343 -3.72 4.94 -1.87
CA PHE A 343 -3.91 3.48 -1.73
C PHE A 343 -4.39 3.09 -0.31
N PRO A 344 -5.63 3.47 0.09
CA PRO A 344 -6.10 3.30 1.47
C PRO A 344 -6.20 1.83 1.93
N PHE A 345 -6.33 0.84 1.03
CA PHE A 345 -6.30 -0.57 1.42
C PHE A 345 -4.93 -1.05 1.90
N ARG A 346 -3.83 -0.40 1.52
CA ARG A 346 -2.51 -0.67 2.10
C ARG A 346 -2.31 -0.09 3.50
N ILE A 347 -3.25 0.72 3.99
CA ILE A 347 -3.22 1.26 5.35
C ILE A 347 -4.20 0.45 6.20
N ILE A 348 -3.69 -0.60 6.86
CA ILE A 348 -4.51 -1.60 7.55
C ILE A 348 -5.63 -1.02 8.42
N PRO A 349 -5.39 -0.01 9.30
CA PRO A 349 -6.47 0.58 10.09
C PRO A 349 -7.55 1.26 9.27
N VAL A 350 -7.19 1.89 8.13
CA VAL A 350 -8.15 2.55 7.23
C VAL A 350 -9.03 1.52 6.54
N ALA A 351 -8.42 0.48 5.99
CA ALA A 351 -9.13 -0.61 5.34
C ALA A 351 -10.08 -1.35 6.30
N ALA A 352 -9.60 -1.66 7.51
CA ALA A 352 -10.40 -2.33 8.53
C ALA A 352 -11.65 -1.50 8.91
N ILE A 353 -11.50 -0.19 9.09
CA ILE A 353 -12.62 0.72 9.41
C ILE A 353 -13.58 0.83 8.22
N TYR A 354 -13.07 0.92 6.99
CA TYR A 354 -13.89 0.95 5.79
C TYR A 354 -14.76 -0.32 5.67
N ILE A 355 -14.16 -1.50 5.82
CA ILE A 355 -14.87 -2.79 5.76
C ILE A 355 -15.91 -2.88 6.88
N LEU A 356 -15.56 -2.44 8.09
CA LEU A 356 -16.47 -2.38 9.23
C LEU A 356 -17.72 -1.52 8.90
N PHE A 357 -17.51 -0.33 8.35
CA PHE A 357 -18.59 0.59 8.02
C PHE A 357 -19.46 0.06 6.85
N CYS A 358 -18.85 -0.56 5.84
CA CYS A 358 -19.59 -1.25 4.77
C CYS A 358 -20.49 -2.36 5.33
N GLY A 359 -19.95 -3.23 6.17
CA GLY A 359 -20.70 -4.29 6.82
C GLY A 359 -21.88 -3.77 7.67
N MET A 360 -21.65 -2.69 8.44
CA MET A 360 -22.70 -2.05 9.24
C MET A 360 -23.85 -1.49 8.38
N VAL A 361 -23.53 -0.79 7.28
CA VAL A 361 -24.54 -0.24 6.35
C VAL A 361 -25.35 -1.35 5.73
N LEU A 362 -24.69 -2.38 5.18
CA LEU A 362 -25.35 -3.49 4.53
C LEU A 362 -26.26 -4.27 5.50
N ASN A 363 -25.81 -4.52 6.72
CA ASN A 363 -26.61 -5.21 7.73
C ASN A 363 -27.84 -4.40 8.20
N GLN A 364 -27.79 -3.07 8.10
CA GLN A 364 -28.94 -2.22 8.40
C GLN A 364 -29.96 -2.15 7.26
N THR A 365 -29.50 -2.16 6.02
CA THR A 365 -30.34 -1.90 4.84
C THR A 365 -30.99 -3.16 4.28
N GLU A 366 -30.44 -4.34 4.50
CA GLU A 366 -30.82 -5.55 3.76
C GLU A 366 -31.68 -6.53 4.56
N LYS A 367 -32.28 -6.09 5.65
CA LYS A 367 -33.20 -6.92 6.47
C LYS A 367 -34.42 -7.48 5.71
N LYS A 368 -34.69 -7.02 4.48
CA LYS A 368 -35.82 -7.43 3.63
C LYS A 368 -35.40 -8.14 2.35
N ALA A 369 -34.10 -8.35 2.13
CA ALA A 369 -33.58 -9.10 0.97
C ALA A 369 -33.81 -10.61 1.15
N MET A 370 -33.47 -11.42 0.15
CA MET A 370 -33.58 -12.88 0.18
C MET A 370 -32.77 -13.43 1.37
N GLY A 371 -33.43 -13.68 2.49
CA GLY A 371 -32.79 -14.18 3.71
C GLY A 371 -32.60 -15.69 3.64
N ILE A 372 -31.35 -16.13 3.64
CA ILE A 372 -31.02 -17.54 3.88
C ILE A 372 -30.98 -17.75 5.38
N LYS A 373 -31.84 -18.66 5.86
CA LYS A 373 -31.86 -19.07 7.26
C LYS A 373 -30.68 -20.02 7.51
N ILE A 374 -29.61 -19.51 8.10
CA ILE A 374 -28.48 -20.35 8.49
C ILE A 374 -28.69 -20.81 9.93
N PRO A 375 -28.72 -22.13 10.19
CA PRO A 375 -28.76 -22.65 11.57
C PRO A 375 -27.61 -22.08 12.41
N ILE A 376 -27.87 -21.73 13.66
CA ILE A 376 -26.87 -21.13 14.56
C ILE A 376 -25.62 -22.01 14.68
N GLY A 377 -25.78 -23.34 14.70
CA GLY A 377 -24.66 -24.28 14.73
C GLY A 377 -23.73 -24.12 13.54
N ILE A 378 -24.29 -24.02 12.31
CA ILE A 378 -23.49 -23.84 11.10
C ILE A 378 -22.81 -22.47 11.11
N SER A 379 -23.52 -21.39 11.46
CA SER A 379 -22.91 -20.05 11.56
C SER A 379 -21.76 -20.01 12.57
N LYS A 380 -21.90 -20.67 13.72
CA LYS A 380 -20.81 -20.79 14.70
C LYS A 380 -19.65 -21.62 14.17
N GLY A 381 -19.93 -22.76 13.54
CA GLY A 381 -18.91 -23.62 12.94
C GLY A 381 -18.08 -22.86 11.89
N VAL A 382 -18.75 -22.14 10.97
CA VAL A 382 -18.07 -21.29 9.98
C VAL A 382 -17.24 -20.19 10.65
N THR A 383 -17.76 -19.54 11.70
CA THR A 383 -17.01 -18.52 12.43
C THR A 383 -15.78 -19.10 13.12
N VAL A 384 -15.86 -20.29 13.69
CA VAL A 384 -14.69 -20.98 14.28
C VAL A 384 -13.67 -21.35 13.20
N CYS A 385 -14.11 -21.88 12.06
CA CYS A 385 -13.21 -22.16 10.94
C CYS A 385 -12.50 -20.88 10.44
N PHE A 386 -13.21 -19.76 10.31
CA PHE A 386 -12.59 -18.47 9.96
C PHE A 386 -11.55 -18.04 11.00
N SER A 387 -11.85 -18.18 12.29
CA SER A 387 -10.91 -17.87 13.36
C SER A 387 -9.65 -18.72 13.29
N LEU A 388 -9.79 -20.02 13.05
CA LEU A 388 -8.66 -20.93 12.91
C LEU A 388 -7.79 -20.60 11.70
N VAL A 389 -8.41 -20.33 10.54
CA VAL A 389 -7.68 -19.92 9.32
C VAL A 389 -6.92 -18.62 9.57
N LEU A 390 -7.56 -17.62 10.18
CA LEU A 390 -6.92 -16.35 10.53
C LEU A 390 -5.75 -16.56 11.51
N TRP A 391 -5.96 -17.36 12.55
CA TRP A 391 -4.93 -17.61 13.55
C TRP A 391 -3.73 -18.37 12.98
N LEU A 392 -3.97 -19.40 12.16
CA LEU A 392 -2.92 -20.16 11.50
C LEU A 392 -2.16 -19.29 10.49
N GLY A 393 -2.88 -18.56 9.62
CA GLY A 393 -2.27 -17.68 8.65
C GLY A 393 -1.43 -16.57 9.31
N ALA A 394 -1.97 -15.89 10.32
CA ALA A 394 -1.26 -14.90 11.10
C ALA A 394 0.00 -15.46 11.78
N SER A 395 -0.10 -16.67 12.34
CA SER A 395 1.03 -17.32 13.00
C SER A 395 2.14 -17.68 12.02
N ILE A 396 1.79 -18.22 10.84
CA ILE A 396 2.76 -18.57 9.79
C ILE A 396 3.37 -17.29 9.20
N SER A 397 2.56 -16.27 8.92
CA SER A 397 3.04 -14.96 8.39
C SER A 397 4.02 -14.32 9.37
N THR A 398 3.66 -14.23 10.65
CA THR A 398 4.52 -13.68 11.71
C THR A 398 5.79 -14.49 11.88
N TYR A 399 5.70 -15.83 11.91
CA TYR A 399 6.85 -16.71 12.05
C TYR A 399 7.83 -16.56 10.88
N SER A 400 7.34 -16.60 9.64
CA SER A 400 8.19 -16.48 8.45
C SER A 400 8.88 -15.10 8.37
N TYR A 401 8.14 -14.03 8.70
CA TYR A 401 8.70 -12.69 8.79
C TYR A 401 9.78 -12.57 9.86
N LEU A 402 9.53 -13.04 11.07
CA LEU A 402 10.52 -13.01 12.16
C LEU A 402 11.76 -13.86 11.85
N CYS A 403 11.60 -14.98 11.12
CA CYS A 403 12.73 -15.75 10.64
C CYS A 403 13.55 -14.94 9.62
N TRP A 404 12.92 -14.28 8.67
CA TRP A 404 13.62 -13.39 7.72
C TRP A 404 14.39 -12.29 8.44
N GLU A 405 13.74 -11.56 9.34
CA GLU A 405 14.35 -10.51 10.18
C GLU A 405 15.59 -11.01 10.96
N LYS A 406 15.46 -12.14 11.63
CA LYS A 406 16.58 -12.75 12.38
C LYS A 406 17.71 -13.17 11.45
N GLY A 407 17.39 -13.66 10.25
CA GLY A 407 18.38 -13.97 9.23
C GLY A 407 19.23 -12.76 8.85
N LEU A 408 18.58 -11.60 8.67
CA LEU A 408 19.26 -10.33 8.34
C LEU A 408 20.05 -9.76 9.54
N ALA A 409 19.52 -9.84 10.74
CA ALA A 409 20.14 -9.26 11.94
C ALA A 409 21.43 -10.02 12.32
N SER A 410 21.42 -11.34 12.32
CA SER A 410 22.57 -12.16 12.66
C SER A 410 23.73 -11.99 11.65
N GLY A 411 23.41 -11.78 10.38
CA GLY A 411 24.43 -11.56 9.34
C GLY A 411 25.22 -10.26 9.50
N LYS A 412 24.64 -9.24 10.15
CA LYS A 412 25.31 -7.94 10.36
C LYS A 412 26.37 -7.97 11.47
N GLN A 413 26.28 -8.87 12.41
CA GLN A 413 27.18 -8.92 13.59
C GLN A 413 28.37 -9.89 13.46
N GLY A 414 28.52 -10.57 12.31
CA GLY A 414 29.68 -11.43 12.02
C GLY A 414 29.79 -12.72 12.86
N THR A 415 28.89 -12.97 13.80
CA THR A 415 29.06 -13.98 14.84
C THR A 415 28.27 -15.27 14.65
N GLU A 416 27.30 -15.34 13.73
CA GLU A 416 26.47 -16.54 13.60
C GLU A 416 25.97 -16.83 12.18
N ILE A 417 26.88 -17.01 11.23
CA ILE A 417 26.54 -17.37 9.82
C ILE A 417 25.61 -18.60 9.79
N ALA A 418 25.88 -19.62 10.62
CA ALA A 418 25.07 -20.83 10.68
C ALA A 418 23.64 -20.57 11.21
N ALA A 419 23.49 -19.70 12.21
CA ALA A 419 22.19 -19.31 12.75
C ALA A 419 21.39 -18.48 11.74
N SER A 420 22.03 -17.51 11.08
CA SER A 420 21.43 -16.72 10.01
C SER A 420 20.93 -17.63 8.87
N ARG A 421 21.76 -18.55 8.38
CA ARG A 421 21.38 -19.55 7.37
C ARG A 421 20.12 -20.32 7.77
N LYS A 422 20.09 -20.86 8.99
CA LYS A 422 18.96 -21.62 9.52
C LYS A 422 17.67 -20.79 9.56
N HIS A 423 17.77 -19.49 9.83
CA HIS A 423 16.64 -18.59 9.82
C HIS A 423 16.10 -18.33 8.40
N PHE A 424 16.96 -18.08 7.43
CA PHE A 424 16.54 -17.96 6.02
C PHE A 424 15.92 -19.27 5.50
N GLU A 425 16.50 -20.42 5.81
CA GLU A 425 15.96 -21.74 5.42
C GLU A 425 14.59 -22.03 6.01
N LYS A 426 14.31 -21.59 7.24
CA LYS A 426 12.97 -21.70 7.87
C LYS A 426 11.94 -20.76 7.23
N ALA A 427 12.35 -19.60 6.77
CA ALA A 427 11.46 -18.65 6.10
C ALA A 427 11.16 -19.06 4.64
N TYR A 428 12.11 -19.66 3.95
CA TYR A 428 12.06 -19.98 2.53
C TYR A 428 10.81 -20.74 2.06
N PRO A 429 10.32 -21.80 2.76
CA PRO A 429 9.11 -22.51 2.31
C PRO A 429 7.87 -21.63 2.19
N TRP A 430 7.80 -20.55 2.94
CA TRP A 430 6.66 -19.65 3.01
C TRP A 430 6.85 -18.36 2.20
N LEU A 431 8.10 -18.02 1.87
CA LEU A 431 8.48 -16.76 1.23
C LEU A 431 9.21 -16.94 -0.10
N ASN A 432 9.28 -18.15 -0.66
CA ASN A 432 9.98 -18.42 -1.91
C ASN A 432 9.30 -17.82 -3.15
N GLY A 433 8.13 -17.18 -3.00
CA GLY A 433 7.48 -16.32 -3.99
C GLY A 433 7.55 -14.82 -3.64
N ASN A 434 8.26 -14.43 -2.56
CA ASN A 434 8.49 -13.04 -2.23
C ASN A 434 9.84 -12.57 -2.79
N GLY A 435 9.79 -11.70 -3.80
CA GLY A 435 11.00 -11.25 -4.49
C GLY A 435 11.98 -10.54 -3.57
N ARG A 436 11.53 -9.71 -2.63
CA ARG A 436 12.40 -8.99 -1.68
C ARG A 436 13.11 -9.94 -0.71
N PHE A 437 12.40 -10.98 -0.27
CA PHE A 437 13.00 -12.03 0.55
C PHE A 437 14.09 -12.77 -0.24
N LEU A 438 13.79 -13.14 -1.49
CA LEU A 438 14.74 -13.86 -2.35
C LEU A 438 16.00 -13.04 -2.60
N VAL A 439 15.86 -11.75 -2.89
CA VAL A 439 17.00 -10.82 -3.07
C VAL A 439 17.83 -10.75 -1.78
N SER A 440 17.19 -10.52 -0.64
CA SER A 440 17.88 -10.44 0.65
C SER A 440 18.63 -11.73 0.98
N TYR A 441 18.05 -12.89 0.64
CA TYR A 441 18.67 -14.19 0.87
C TYR A 441 19.79 -14.47 -0.13
N ALA A 442 19.66 -14.00 -1.38
CA ALA A 442 20.71 -14.06 -2.38
C ALA A 442 21.92 -13.21 -1.99
N GLU A 443 21.71 -11.96 -1.60
CA GLU A 443 22.75 -11.05 -1.13
C GLU A 443 23.50 -11.64 0.08
N TRP A 444 22.75 -12.21 1.03
CA TRP A 444 23.34 -12.88 2.19
C TRP A 444 24.21 -14.07 1.78
N ASN A 445 23.76 -14.93 0.83
CA ASN A 445 24.56 -16.05 0.32
C ASN A 445 25.81 -15.57 -0.44
N HIS A 446 25.69 -14.50 -1.24
CA HIS A 446 26.81 -13.92 -1.97
C HIS A 446 27.90 -13.41 -1.00
N GLN A 447 27.51 -12.69 0.05
CA GLN A 447 28.43 -12.20 1.08
C GLN A 447 29.12 -13.33 1.87
N ASN A 448 28.51 -14.51 1.94
CA ASN A 448 29.04 -15.70 2.62
C ASN A 448 29.62 -16.74 1.64
N GLU A 449 30.11 -16.30 0.49
CA GLU A 449 30.85 -17.09 -0.53
C GLU A 449 30.05 -18.25 -1.15
N ASN A 450 28.72 -18.29 -0.98
CA ASN A 450 27.86 -19.30 -1.59
C ASN A 450 27.24 -18.76 -2.89
N LYS A 451 28.10 -18.55 -3.91
CA LYS A 451 27.71 -17.93 -5.18
C LYS A 451 26.61 -18.71 -5.92
N GLU A 452 26.73 -20.03 -5.99
CA GLU A 452 25.77 -20.88 -6.72
C GLU A 452 24.35 -20.70 -6.19
N LYS A 453 24.17 -20.75 -4.86
CA LYS A 453 22.88 -20.53 -4.23
C LYS A 453 22.40 -19.09 -4.39
N ALA A 454 23.30 -18.12 -4.30
CA ALA A 454 22.98 -16.72 -4.52
C ALA A 454 22.41 -16.48 -5.94
N TYR A 455 23.06 -17.03 -6.95
CA TYR A 455 22.64 -16.91 -8.35
C TYR A 455 21.29 -17.60 -8.61
N GLY A 456 21.11 -18.82 -8.08
CA GLY A 456 19.83 -19.53 -8.16
C GLY A 456 18.66 -18.73 -7.52
N LEU A 457 18.90 -18.07 -6.37
CA LEU A 457 17.91 -17.22 -5.72
C LEU A 457 17.65 -15.92 -6.51
N MET A 458 18.66 -15.32 -7.15
CA MET A 458 18.50 -14.15 -8.02
C MET A 458 17.64 -14.49 -9.25
N HIS A 459 17.91 -15.60 -9.94
CA HIS A 459 17.08 -16.07 -11.05
C HIS A 459 15.64 -16.42 -10.61
N GLN A 460 15.48 -16.97 -9.42
CA GLN A 460 14.14 -17.17 -8.86
C GLN A 460 13.46 -15.84 -8.57
N GLY A 461 14.18 -14.87 -8.03
CA GLY A 461 13.70 -13.52 -7.72
C GLY A 461 13.20 -12.76 -8.95
N GLU A 462 13.84 -12.95 -10.10
CA GLU A 462 13.44 -12.33 -11.38
C GLU A 462 11.97 -12.61 -11.76
N ARG A 463 11.40 -13.70 -11.28
CA ARG A 463 9.98 -14.05 -11.54
C ARG A 463 8.99 -13.21 -10.73
N TYR A 464 9.44 -12.62 -9.62
CA TYR A 464 8.54 -11.99 -8.64
C TYR A 464 8.87 -10.54 -8.34
N PHE A 465 10.06 -10.07 -8.78
CA PHE A 465 10.55 -8.75 -8.38
C PHE A 465 11.34 -8.08 -9.51
N CYS A 466 11.19 -6.76 -9.60
CA CYS A 466 11.92 -5.94 -10.55
C CYS A 466 12.07 -4.53 -9.94
N ASP A 467 13.27 -4.19 -9.50
CA ASP A 467 13.65 -2.82 -9.17
C ASP A 467 15.09 -2.54 -9.66
N ILE A 468 15.50 -1.28 -9.61
CA ILE A 468 16.81 -0.85 -10.14
C ILE A 468 17.96 -1.57 -9.44
N SER A 469 17.92 -1.73 -8.12
CA SER A 469 18.97 -2.39 -7.35
C SER A 469 19.04 -3.88 -7.67
N PHE A 470 17.88 -4.52 -7.80
CA PHE A 470 17.78 -5.91 -8.22
C PHE A 470 18.32 -6.11 -9.63
N LEU A 471 17.92 -5.25 -10.59
CA LEU A 471 18.39 -5.34 -11.98
C LEU A 471 19.90 -5.16 -12.08
N HIS A 472 20.48 -4.24 -11.29
CA HIS A 472 21.93 -4.08 -11.22
C HIS A 472 22.63 -5.36 -10.75
N ASN A 473 22.16 -5.95 -9.64
CA ASN A 473 22.75 -7.18 -9.09
C ASN A 473 22.54 -8.38 -10.04
N LEU A 474 21.38 -8.47 -10.68
CA LEU A 474 21.06 -9.51 -11.67
C LEU A 474 21.95 -9.40 -12.91
N ALA A 475 22.25 -8.19 -13.37
CA ALA A 475 23.17 -7.97 -14.48
C ALA A 475 24.58 -8.49 -14.17
N MET A 476 25.07 -8.26 -12.93
CA MET A 476 26.35 -8.82 -12.47
C MET A 476 26.33 -10.35 -12.43
N VAL A 477 25.21 -10.97 -11.99
CA VAL A 477 25.07 -12.43 -12.01
C VAL A 477 25.15 -12.97 -13.43
N TYR A 478 24.41 -12.37 -14.39
CA TYR A 478 24.46 -12.78 -15.79
C TYR A 478 25.87 -12.57 -16.42
N GLU A 479 26.57 -11.50 -16.03
CA GLU A 479 27.95 -11.26 -16.48
C GLU A 479 28.89 -12.33 -15.95
N ASP A 480 28.85 -12.68 -14.68
CA ASP A 480 29.65 -13.75 -14.06
C ASP A 480 29.37 -15.14 -14.67
N GLU A 481 28.14 -15.38 -15.12
CA GLU A 481 27.75 -16.60 -15.85
C GLU A 481 28.14 -16.56 -17.34
N GLY A 482 28.73 -15.47 -17.83
CA GLY A 482 29.08 -15.28 -19.24
C GLY A 482 27.91 -15.00 -20.17
N LYS A 483 26.68 -14.74 -19.62
CA LYS A 483 25.46 -14.43 -20.37
C LYS A 483 25.38 -12.94 -20.69
N LEU A 484 26.33 -12.45 -21.52
CA LEU A 484 26.52 -11.01 -21.76
C LEU A 484 25.32 -10.32 -22.40
N ASN A 485 24.54 -11.02 -23.23
CA ASN A 485 23.35 -10.47 -23.86
C ASN A 485 22.22 -10.22 -22.81
N GLU A 486 22.03 -11.15 -21.87
CA GLU A 486 21.08 -11.02 -20.78
C GLU A 486 21.51 -9.92 -19.81
N ALA A 487 22.78 -9.82 -19.46
CA ALA A 487 23.34 -8.73 -18.66
C ALA A 487 23.04 -7.37 -19.29
N ASN A 488 23.30 -7.20 -20.59
CA ASN A 488 23.00 -5.96 -21.30
C ASN A 488 21.49 -5.66 -21.34
N ARG A 489 20.64 -6.67 -21.62
CA ARG A 489 19.17 -6.54 -21.61
C ARG A 489 18.66 -6.00 -20.27
N VAL A 490 19.17 -6.54 -19.17
CA VAL A 490 18.75 -6.15 -17.81
C VAL A 490 19.23 -4.74 -17.46
N LEU A 491 20.44 -4.35 -17.88
CA LEU A 491 20.94 -2.98 -17.71
C LEU A 491 20.11 -1.97 -18.52
N GLU A 492 19.81 -2.28 -19.78
CA GLU A 492 18.95 -1.43 -20.63
C GLU A 492 17.55 -1.30 -20.03
N LEU A 493 16.95 -2.39 -19.52
CA LEU A 493 15.68 -2.35 -18.83
C LEU A 493 15.70 -1.35 -17.66
N GLY A 494 16.73 -1.41 -16.82
CA GLY A 494 16.87 -0.50 -15.67
C GLY A 494 17.08 0.96 -16.08
N ILE A 495 17.82 1.21 -17.16
CA ILE A 495 18.01 2.56 -17.70
C ILE A 495 16.69 3.13 -18.24
N HIS A 496 15.96 2.35 -19.05
CA HIS A 496 14.66 2.80 -19.57
C HIS A 496 13.59 2.95 -18.48
N MET A 497 13.67 2.14 -17.43
CA MET A 497 12.81 2.28 -16.25
C MET A 497 13.07 3.59 -15.50
N SER A 498 14.33 4.01 -15.41
CA SER A 498 14.74 5.26 -14.75
C SER A 498 15.88 5.94 -15.51
N PRO A 499 15.58 6.69 -16.57
CA PRO A 499 16.61 7.25 -17.47
C PRO A 499 17.59 8.23 -16.79
N LYS A 500 17.17 8.86 -15.69
CA LYS A 500 18.00 9.79 -14.92
C LYS A 500 18.83 9.10 -13.81
N ASN A 501 18.74 7.77 -13.67
CA ASN A 501 19.48 7.06 -12.64
C ASN A 501 20.96 6.94 -13.02
N ILE A 502 21.78 7.79 -12.40
CA ILE A 502 23.23 7.86 -12.65
C ILE A 502 23.91 6.53 -12.38
N LYS A 503 23.54 5.80 -11.31
CA LYS A 503 24.17 4.54 -10.92
C LYS A 503 23.96 3.44 -11.97
N MET A 504 22.74 3.33 -12.52
CA MET A 504 22.41 2.32 -13.52
C MET A 504 23.12 2.58 -14.85
N ARG A 505 23.17 3.84 -15.28
CA ARG A 505 23.90 4.28 -16.46
C ARG A 505 25.42 4.05 -16.29
N PHE A 506 25.96 4.35 -15.12
CA PHE A 506 27.36 4.08 -14.79
C PHE A 506 27.68 2.57 -14.79
N ALA A 507 26.78 1.74 -14.26
CA ALA A 507 26.93 0.29 -14.30
C ALA A 507 27.02 -0.24 -15.73
N GLN A 508 26.26 0.34 -16.68
CA GLN A 508 26.34 -0.04 -18.10
C GLN A 508 27.67 0.41 -18.73
N VAL A 509 28.18 1.59 -18.40
CA VAL A 509 29.50 2.04 -18.86
C VAL A 509 30.59 1.05 -18.42
N LEU A 510 30.59 0.67 -17.13
CA LEU A 510 31.53 -0.31 -16.59
C LEU A 510 31.37 -1.68 -17.24
N PHE A 511 30.13 -2.12 -17.49
CA PHE A 511 29.86 -3.36 -18.21
C PHE A 511 30.49 -3.36 -19.62
N TYR A 512 30.26 -2.30 -20.42
CA TYR A 512 30.85 -2.18 -21.75
C TYR A 512 32.37 -2.15 -21.72
N GLN A 513 32.97 -1.50 -20.71
CA GLN A 513 34.42 -1.51 -20.52
C GLN A 513 34.94 -2.92 -20.26
N ARG A 514 34.32 -3.70 -19.35
CA ARG A 514 34.75 -5.07 -19.02
C ARG A 514 34.64 -6.05 -20.17
N ILE A 515 33.61 -5.89 -21.03
CA ILE A 515 33.45 -6.78 -22.22
C ILE A 515 34.23 -6.30 -23.46
N GLY A 516 35.11 -5.30 -23.31
CA GLY A 516 35.98 -4.80 -24.38
C GLY A 516 35.28 -3.89 -25.41
N LYS A 517 34.06 -3.43 -25.18
CA LYS A 517 33.36 -2.43 -26.02
C LYS A 517 33.77 -1.01 -25.60
N THR A 518 35.06 -0.72 -25.67
CA THR A 518 35.67 0.51 -25.12
C THR A 518 35.14 1.77 -25.74
N GLU A 519 34.91 1.78 -27.08
CA GLU A 519 34.34 2.96 -27.77
C GLU A 519 32.92 3.29 -27.25
N LYS A 520 32.06 2.29 -27.09
CA LYS A 520 30.71 2.49 -26.56
C LYS A 520 30.72 2.94 -25.10
N ALA A 521 31.60 2.34 -24.29
CA ALA A 521 31.80 2.75 -22.89
C ALA A 521 32.24 4.22 -22.81
N TYR A 522 33.14 4.67 -23.69
CA TYR A 522 33.62 6.05 -23.75
C TYR A 522 32.49 7.04 -24.11
N GLN A 523 31.73 6.75 -25.17
CA GLN A 523 30.64 7.58 -25.63
C GLN A 523 29.55 7.73 -24.51
N ASP A 524 29.15 6.61 -23.91
CA ASP A 524 28.15 6.63 -22.83
C ASP A 524 28.68 7.34 -21.57
N ALA A 525 30.00 7.25 -21.30
CA ALA A 525 30.65 7.95 -20.19
C ALA A 525 30.63 9.47 -20.40
N LEU A 526 30.92 9.96 -21.61
CA LEU A 526 30.88 11.40 -21.93
C LEU A 526 29.48 11.98 -21.75
N VAL A 527 28.46 11.28 -22.30
CA VAL A 527 27.06 11.70 -22.18
C VAL A 527 26.63 11.75 -20.69
N LEU A 528 27.01 10.74 -19.92
CA LEU A 528 26.67 10.68 -18.50
C LEU A 528 27.38 11.79 -17.72
N LEU A 529 28.64 12.07 -18.01
CA LEU A 529 29.43 13.12 -17.36
C LEU A 529 28.84 14.51 -17.64
N GLU A 530 28.41 14.78 -18.87
CA GLU A 530 27.75 16.02 -19.24
C GLU A 530 26.42 16.19 -18.50
N ASP A 531 25.62 15.14 -18.44
CA ASP A 531 24.35 15.14 -17.71
C ASP A 531 24.54 15.40 -16.22
N ILE A 532 25.54 14.77 -15.58
CA ILE A 532 25.86 15.01 -14.16
C ILE A 532 26.22 16.49 -13.96
N LYS A 533 27.12 17.05 -14.77
CA LYS A 533 27.55 18.46 -14.66
C LYS A 533 26.38 19.43 -14.84
N ARG A 534 25.39 19.08 -15.67
CA ARG A 534 24.22 19.92 -15.92
C ARG A 534 23.18 19.85 -14.80
N THR A 535 22.97 18.67 -14.20
CA THR A 535 21.86 18.43 -13.29
C THR A 535 22.23 18.52 -11.80
N GLU A 536 23.44 18.12 -11.44
CA GLU A 536 23.90 18.01 -10.06
C GLU A 536 24.76 19.20 -9.64
N LYS A 537 24.12 20.22 -9.04
CA LYS A 537 24.84 21.42 -8.55
C LYS A 537 25.75 21.12 -7.35
N THR A 538 25.34 20.18 -6.49
CA THR A 538 26.08 19.75 -5.28
C THR A 538 26.04 18.22 -5.18
N PRO A 539 26.91 17.51 -5.94
CA PRO A 539 26.87 16.05 -5.97
C PRO A 539 27.26 15.46 -4.60
N ASN A 540 26.52 14.42 -4.21
CA ASN A 540 26.84 13.65 -3.00
C ASN A 540 28.16 12.85 -3.20
N PRO A 541 28.80 12.32 -2.13
CA PRO A 541 30.08 11.61 -2.23
C PRO A 541 30.10 10.45 -3.24
N GLN A 542 28.97 9.73 -3.41
CA GLN A 542 28.88 8.66 -4.39
C GLN A 542 28.90 9.17 -5.85
N ILE A 543 28.18 10.26 -6.11
CA ILE A 543 28.18 10.89 -7.44
C ILE A 543 29.53 11.52 -7.73
N GLN A 544 30.21 12.11 -6.73
CA GLN A 544 31.59 12.61 -6.88
C GLN A 544 32.55 11.48 -7.28
N GLN A 545 32.45 10.32 -6.65
CA GLN A 545 33.26 9.16 -7.01
C GLN A 545 32.96 8.67 -8.44
N ILE A 546 31.70 8.57 -8.81
CA ILE A 546 31.28 8.20 -10.19
C ILE A 546 31.85 9.22 -11.19
N THR A 547 31.75 10.50 -10.89
CA THR A 547 32.30 11.58 -11.75
C THR A 547 33.80 11.40 -11.95
N TYR A 548 34.55 11.17 -10.87
CA TYR A 548 36.00 10.93 -10.93
C TYR A 548 36.35 9.71 -11.81
N GLU A 549 35.63 8.58 -11.65
CA GLU A 549 35.86 7.39 -12.47
C GLU A 549 35.53 7.62 -13.95
N LEU A 550 34.47 8.39 -14.25
CA LEU A 550 34.09 8.76 -15.62
C LEU A 550 35.15 9.69 -16.26
N GLU A 551 35.67 10.66 -15.51
CA GLU A 551 36.76 11.56 -15.98
C GLU A 551 38.02 10.77 -16.26
N LYS A 552 38.39 9.80 -15.43
CA LYS A 552 39.52 8.91 -15.65
C LYS A 552 39.35 8.08 -16.93
N LEU A 553 38.16 7.53 -17.16
CA LEU A 553 37.84 6.81 -18.39
C LEU A 553 37.93 7.71 -19.63
N SER A 554 37.53 8.95 -19.53
CA SER A 554 37.58 9.91 -20.63
C SER A 554 39.02 10.32 -20.99
N LEU A 555 39.97 10.28 -20.04
CA LEU A 555 41.36 10.61 -20.24
C LEU A 555 42.20 9.44 -20.84
N ILE A 556 41.75 8.21 -20.69
CA ILE A 556 42.47 7.01 -21.21
C ILE A 556 42.33 6.90 -22.75
N HIS A 557 41.32 7.55 -23.32
CA HIS A 557 41.04 7.54 -24.77
C HIS A 557 41.52 8.80 -25.53
N ILE A 558 42.24 9.71 -24.88
CA ILE A 558 42.98 10.82 -25.47
C ILE A 558 44.47 10.41 -25.58
#